data_55caa1f09e4b96f2271636ef4d381981
#
_entry.id   55caa1f09e4b96f2271636ef4d381981
#
_cell.length_a   1.000
_cell.length_b   1.000
_cell.length_c   1.000
_cell.angle_alpha   90.00
_cell.angle_beta   90.00
_cell.angle_gamma   90.00
#
_symmetry.space_group_name_H-M   'P 1'
#
loop_
_entity.id
_entity.type
_entity.pdbx_description
1 polymer ?
#
loop_
_entity_poly.entity_id
_entity_poly.type
_entity_poly.pdbx_seq_one_letter_code
_entity_poly.pdbx_strand_id
1 'polypeptide(L)'
;LAAIDNNVYSVMASFNSWKGEKVHGNHEILTETLKERLGFDGVLVSDWNGIGQVKGCTNSSCPQAINAGLDMVMVPELWYEFLQNTVSQVESGVILESRIDDAVTRILRMKFKLGLFDRIRPSERARTVVPDLTETRNKNRILAREAVRQSLVLLRNSEGVLPIDPRQHILVIGDADDIGKAAGGWTLSWQGTEN
;
A
#
# COMPACT_ATOMS: atom_id res chain seq x y z
N LEU A 1 -13.91 -3.33 9.74
CA LEU A 1 -14.80 -2.58 10.66
C LEU A 1 -13.96 -1.65 11.54
N ALA A 2 -13.12 -2.14 12.44
CA ALA A 2 -12.40 -1.29 13.40
C ALA A 2 -11.66 -0.08 12.79
N ALA A 3 -11.07 -0.19 11.60
CA ALA A 3 -10.43 0.93 10.91
C ALA A 3 -11.46 1.98 10.45
N ILE A 4 -12.61 1.54 9.95
CA ILE A 4 -13.70 2.42 9.52
C ILE A 4 -14.29 3.14 10.73
N ASP A 5 -14.55 2.41 11.82
CA ASP A 5 -15.06 2.96 13.09
C ASP A 5 -14.09 4.00 13.69
N ASN A 6 -12.80 3.92 13.37
CA ASN A 6 -11.77 4.88 13.75
C ASN A 6 -11.45 5.93 12.65
N ASN A 7 -12.36 6.13 11.71
CA ASN A 7 -12.27 7.16 10.68
C ASN A 7 -11.00 7.06 9.82
N VAL A 8 -10.65 5.87 9.33
CA VAL A 8 -9.57 5.73 8.36
C VAL A 8 -9.86 6.56 7.10
N TYR A 9 -8.89 7.35 6.64
CA TYR A 9 -9.08 8.28 5.52
C TYR A 9 -8.90 7.65 4.15
N SER A 10 -8.14 6.57 4.05
CA SER A 10 -7.95 5.87 2.79
C SER A 10 -7.80 4.37 3.00
N VAL A 11 -8.22 3.62 1.99
CA VAL A 11 -8.03 2.17 1.88
C VAL A 11 -7.42 1.88 0.53
N MET A 12 -6.43 1.01 0.47
CA MET A 12 -5.82 0.57 -0.79
C MET A 12 -6.39 -0.78 -1.21
N ALA A 13 -6.84 -0.87 -2.45
CA ALA A 13 -7.16 -2.14 -3.08
C ALA A 13 -5.86 -2.92 -3.35
N SER A 14 -5.81 -4.19 -2.95
CA SER A 14 -4.61 -5.03 -3.12
C SER A 14 -4.64 -5.80 -4.44
N PHE A 15 -3.49 -6.39 -4.80
CA PHE A 15 -3.36 -7.29 -5.97
C PHE A 15 -4.16 -8.59 -5.88
N ASN A 16 -4.85 -8.81 -4.79
CA ASN A 16 -5.61 -10.03 -4.52
C ASN A 16 -6.74 -10.25 -5.53
N SER A 17 -7.20 -11.48 -5.56
CA SER A 17 -8.42 -11.84 -6.29
C SER A 17 -9.46 -12.43 -5.32
N TRP A 18 -10.72 -12.19 -5.62
CA TRP A 18 -11.86 -12.78 -4.90
C TRP A 18 -12.76 -13.50 -5.90
N LYS A 19 -13.02 -14.75 -5.67
CA LYS A 19 -13.82 -15.62 -6.59
C LYS A 19 -13.34 -15.58 -8.05
N GLY A 20 -12.00 -15.45 -8.25
CA GLY A 20 -11.39 -15.39 -9.58
C GLY A 20 -11.32 -14.00 -10.22
N GLU A 21 -11.91 -12.99 -9.62
CA GLU A 21 -11.86 -11.60 -10.10
C GLU A 21 -10.85 -10.76 -9.32
N LYS A 22 -10.12 -9.91 -10.03
CA LYS A 22 -9.20 -8.96 -9.39
C LYS A 22 -9.97 -7.93 -8.58
N VAL A 23 -9.52 -7.69 -7.35
CA VAL A 23 -10.20 -6.76 -6.42
C VAL A 23 -10.35 -5.37 -7.04
N HIS A 24 -9.37 -4.88 -7.81
CA HIS A 24 -9.43 -3.57 -8.47
C HIS A 24 -10.63 -3.39 -9.41
N GLY A 25 -11.17 -4.45 -9.97
CA GLY A 25 -12.35 -4.43 -10.85
C GLY A 25 -13.64 -4.94 -10.20
N ASN A 26 -13.59 -5.30 -8.92
CA ASN A 26 -14.72 -5.95 -8.24
C ASN A 26 -15.63 -4.94 -7.55
N HIS A 27 -16.73 -4.59 -8.20
CA HIS A 27 -17.73 -3.63 -7.70
C HIS A 27 -18.41 -4.09 -6.40
N GLU A 28 -18.72 -5.40 -6.27
CA GLU A 28 -19.33 -5.97 -5.06
C GLU A 28 -18.49 -5.69 -3.81
N ILE A 29 -17.15 -5.83 -3.93
CA ILE A 29 -16.25 -5.60 -2.81
C ILE A 29 -16.02 -4.11 -2.56
N LEU A 30 -15.69 -3.36 -3.62
CA LEU A 30 -15.20 -1.99 -3.49
C LEU A 30 -16.32 -0.99 -3.24
N THR A 31 -17.47 -1.16 -3.89
CA THR A 31 -18.60 -0.24 -3.76
C THR A 31 -19.65 -0.81 -2.82
N GLU A 32 -20.32 -1.91 -3.17
CA GLU A 32 -21.46 -2.41 -2.41
C GLU A 32 -21.09 -2.79 -0.96
N THR A 33 -19.95 -3.47 -0.80
CA THR A 33 -19.53 -3.88 0.54
C THR A 33 -18.78 -2.77 1.28
N LEU A 34 -17.70 -2.21 0.72
CA LEU A 34 -16.84 -1.29 1.45
C LEU A 34 -17.49 0.08 1.60
N LYS A 35 -17.91 0.70 0.48
CA LYS A 35 -18.45 2.07 0.52
C LYS A 35 -19.88 2.12 1.08
N GLU A 36 -20.76 1.25 0.60
CA GLU A 36 -22.20 1.32 0.94
C GLU A 36 -22.50 0.58 2.24
N ARG A 37 -22.30 -0.74 2.30
CA ARG A 37 -22.69 -1.55 3.45
C ARG A 37 -21.88 -1.26 4.71
N LEU A 38 -20.57 -1.02 4.59
CA LEU A 38 -19.69 -0.69 5.71
C LEU A 38 -19.57 0.81 5.96
N GLY A 39 -20.11 1.66 5.10
CA GLY A 39 -20.16 3.11 5.27
C GLY A 39 -18.80 3.79 5.14
N PHE A 40 -17.86 3.22 4.35
CA PHE A 40 -16.56 3.86 4.14
C PHE A 40 -16.68 5.12 3.29
N ASP A 41 -16.45 6.29 3.89
CA ASP A 41 -16.54 7.60 3.23
C ASP A 41 -15.20 8.17 2.76
N GLY A 42 -14.10 7.45 3.01
CA GLY A 42 -12.74 7.82 2.62
C GLY A 42 -12.41 7.57 1.14
N VAL A 43 -11.12 7.70 0.82
CA VAL A 43 -10.57 7.53 -0.53
C VAL A 43 -10.14 6.08 -0.76
N LEU A 44 -10.60 5.48 -1.84
CA LEU A 44 -10.17 4.16 -2.27
C LEU A 44 -9.07 4.30 -3.33
N VAL A 45 -7.87 3.83 -3.00
CA VAL A 45 -6.66 3.95 -3.84
C VAL A 45 -6.34 2.60 -4.48
N SER A 46 -5.87 2.59 -5.72
CA SER A 46 -5.36 1.37 -6.35
C SER A 46 -3.98 0.98 -5.78
N ASP A 47 -3.58 -0.25 -5.99
CA ASP A 47 -2.17 -0.62 -5.89
C ASP A 47 -1.40 -0.16 -7.14
N TRP A 48 -0.06 -0.24 -7.11
CA TRP A 48 0.85 0.18 -8.18
C TRP A 48 0.60 -0.60 -9.47
N ASN A 49 0.16 0.10 -10.53
CA ASN A 49 -0.25 -0.53 -11.79
C ASN A 49 -1.33 -1.64 -11.63
N GLY A 50 -2.05 -1.64 -10.51
CA GLY A 50 -3.01 -2.70 -10.17
C GLY A 50 -4.19 -2.81 -11.12
N ILE A 51 -4.59 -1.68 -11.73
CA ILE A 51 -5.69 -1.67 -12.69
C ILE A 51 -5.41 -2.50 -13.95
N GLY A 52 -4.13 -2.57 -14.37
CA GLY A 52 -3.73 -3.37 -15.53
C GLY A 52 -3.88 -4.88 -15.34
N GLN A 53 -4.12 -5.35 -14.12
CA GLN A 53 -4.40 -6.77 -13.83
C GLN A 53 -5.88 -7.15 -13.96
N VAL A 54 -6.77 -6.17 -14.12
CA VAL A 54 -8.19 -6.42 -14.36
C VAL A 54 -8.36 -6.93 -15.79
N LYS A 55 -9.16 -7.96 -15.96
CA LYS A 55 -9.38 -8.58 -17.28
C LYS A 55 -9.89 -7.55 -18.29
N GLY A 56 -9.20 -7.43 -19.41
CA GLY A 56 -9.56 -6.47 -20.48
C GLY A 56 -9.05 -5.04 -20.25
N CYS A 57 -8.30 -4.81 -19.19
CA CYS A 57 -7.68 -3.53 -18.88
C CYS A 57 -6.19 -3.47 -19.25
N THR A 58 -5.68 -2.25 -19.30
CA THR A 58 -4.25 -1.93 -19.31
C THR A 58 -3.94 -0.93 -18.21
N ASN A 59 -2.66 -0.64 -17.97
CA ASN A 59 -2.29 0.40 -17.00
C ASN A 59 -2.74 1.80 -17.43
N SER A 60 -2.93 2.04 -18.72
CA SER A 60 -3.40 3.32 -19.25
C SER A 60 -4.90 3.39 -19.51
N SER A 61 -5.65 2.28 -19.34
CA SER A 61 -7.09 2.26 -19.64
C SER A 61 -7.81 1.15 -18.88
N CYS A 62 -8.62 1.52 -17.91
CA CYS A 62 -9.43 0.58 -17.13
C CYS A 62 -10.71 1.22 -16.58
N PRO A 63 -11.74 1.45 -17.41
CA PRO A 63 -13.00 1.99 -16.92
C PRO A 63 -13.67 1.08 -15.88
N GLN A 64 -13.46 -0.23 -15.97
CA GLN A 64 -13.99 -1.20 -15.00
C GLN A 64 -13.51 -0.90 -13.57
N ALA A 65 -12.24 -0.54 -13.39
CA ALA A 65 -11.69 -0.25 -12.08
C ALA A 65 -12.26 1.05 -11.49
N ILE A 66 -12.43 2.08 -12.31
CA ILE A 66 -13.04 3.34 -11.91
C ILE A 66 -14.51 3.12 -11.55
N ASN A 67 -15.26 2.40 -12.40
CA ASN A 67 -16.65 2.08 -12.17
C ASN A 67 -16.84 1.09 -10.98
N ALA A 68 -15.83 0.27 -10.67
CA ALA A 68 -15.85 -0.56 -9.48
C ALA A 68 -15.70 0.24 -8.18
N GLY A 69 -15.30 1.50 -8.25
CA GLY A 69 -15.25 2.39 -7.10
C GLY A 69 -13.88 2.95 -6.74
N LEU A 70 -12.82 2.71 -7.53
CA LEU A 70 -11.53 3.35 -7.29
C LEU A 70 -11.63 4.87 -7.47
N ASP A 71 -11.08 5.61 -6.50
CA ASP A 71 -11.12 7.07 -6.50
C ASP A 71 -9.77 7.67 -6.91
N MET A 72 -8.68 6.99 -6.60
CA MET A 72 -7.31 7.40 -6.94
C MET A 72 -6.53 6.21 -7.52
N VAL A 73 -5.83 6.43 -8.61
CA VAL A 73 -5.15 5.36 -9.34
C VAL A 73 -3.64 5.58 -9.35
N MET A 74 -2.88 4.56 -8.97
CA MET A 74 -1.42 4.56 -9.05
C MET A 74 -0.95 4.03 -10.40
N VAL A 75 -0.75 4.94 -11.36
CA VAL A 75 -0.21 4.68 -12.71
C VAL A 75 0.98 5.61 -12.95
N PRO A 76 2.17 5.26 -12.47
CA PRO A 76 3.28 6.20 -12.44
C PRO A 76 3.91 6.48 -13.81
N GLU A 77 3.99 5.47 -14.69
CA GLU A 77 4.66 5.60 -15.98
C GLU A 77 3.71 6.11 -17.08
N LEU A 78 2.48 5.56 -17.13
CA LEU A 78 1.49 5.84 -18.17
C LEU A 78 0.37 6.79 -17.69
N TRP A 79 0.70 7.69 -16.75
CA TRP A 79 -0.28 8.58 -16.14
C TRP A 79 -0.96 9.52 -17.13
N TYR A 80 -0.21 9.97 -18.15
CA TYR A 80 -0.73 10.89 -19.14
C TYR A 80 -1.73 10.21 -20.07
N GLU A 81 -1.39 9.05 -20.60
CA GLU A 81 -2.28 8.23 -21.43
C GLU A 81 -3.51 7.78 -20.62
N PHE A 82 -3.31 7.44 -19.35
CA PHE A 82 -4.42 7.13 -18.44
C PHE A 82 -5.38 8.30 -18.31
N LEU A 83 -4.87 9.52 -18.12
CA LEU A 83 -5.69 10.73 -18.05
C LEU A 83 -6.49 10.94 -19.34
N GLN A 84 -5.84 10.88 -20.52
CA GLN A 84 -6.49 11.09 -21.81
C GLN A 84 -7.57 10.02 -22.07
N ASN A 85 -7.28 8.77 -21.80
CA ASN A 85 -8.23 7.67 -21.97
C ASN A 85 -9.43 7.83 -21.01
N THR A 86 -9.19 8.21 -19.77
CA THR A 86 -10.26 8.41 -18.78
C THR A 86 -11.17 9.57 -19.17
N VAL A 87 -10.63 10.70 -19.64
CA VAL A 87 -11.42 11.82 -20.15
C VAL A 87 -12.32 11.37 -21.31
N SER A 88 -11.75 10.68 -22.30
CA SER A 88 -12.51 10.15 -23.43
C SER A 88 -13.61 9.15 -23.02
N GLN A 89 -13.33 8.34 -21.99
CA GLN A 89 -14.31 7.38 -21.44
C GLN A 89 -15.46 8.08 -20.71
N VAL A 90 -15.20 9.24 -20.09
CA VAL A 90 -16.26 10.07 -19.50
C VAL A 90 -17.07 10.74 -20.60
N GLU A 91 -16.43 11.35 -21.59
CA GLU A 91 -17.09 12.01 -22.71
C GLU A 91 -17.98 11.04 -23.52
N SER A 92 -17.56 9.79 -23.64
CA SER A 92 -18.34 8.73 -24.30
C SER A 92 -19.40 8.06 -23.41
N GLY A 93 -19.47 8.43 -22.12
CA GLY A 93 -20.41 7.86 -21.16
C GLY A 93 -20.07 6.46 -20.65
N VAL A 94 -18.90 5.92 -20.97
CA VAL A 94 -18.41 4.64 -20.43
C VAL A 94 -18.13 4.75 -18.93
N ILE A 95 -17.66 5.91 -18.48
CA ILE A 95 -17.57 6.30 -17.08
C ILE A 95 -18.55 7.45 -16.88
N LEU A 96 -19.45 7.31 -15.91
CA LEU A 96 -20.38 8.40 -15.61
C LEU A 96 -19.64 9.55 -14.91
N GLU A 97 -19.96 10.78 -15.28
CA GLU A 97 -19.41 11.99 -14.64
C GLU A 97 -19.63 11.96 -13.12
N SER A 98 -20.81 11.51 -12.68
CA SER A 98 -21.13 11.34 -11.25
C SER A 98 -20.17 10.40 -10.51
N ARG A 99 -19.53 9.43 -11.19
CA ARG A 99 -18.52 8.56 -10.61
C ARG A 99 -17.22 9.36 -10.36
N ILE A 100 -16.87 10.24 -11.27
CA ILE A 100 -15.72 11.15 -11.12
C ILE A 100 -15.99 12.17 -10.01
N ASP A 101 -17.19 12.72 -9.96
CA ASP A 101 -17.62 13.65 -8.89
C ASP A 101 -17.52 13.01 -7.49
N ASP A 102 -17.95 11.74 -7.35
CA ASP A 102 -17.77 11.01 -6.09
C ASP A 102 -16.28 10.85 -5.73
N ALA A 103 -15.44 10.46 -6.68
CA ALA A 103 -13.99 10.31 -6.47
C ALA A 103 -13.35 11.64 -6.02
N VAL A 104 -13.62 12.71 -6.77
CA VAL A 104 -13.10 14.05 -6.47
C VAL A 104 -13.59 14.54 -5.11
N THR A 105 -14.87 14.33 -4.81
CA THR A 105 -15.46 14.71 -3.52
C THR A 105 -14.76 14.00 -2.35
N ARG A 106 -14.50 12.70 -2.47
CA ARG A 106 -13.79 11.92 -1.45
C ARG A 106 -12.35 12.42 -1.27
N ILE A 107 -11.63 12.64 -2.37
CA ILE A 107 -10.25 13.17 -2.34
C ILE A 107 -10.20 14.56 -1.70
N LEU A 108 -11.08 15.48 -2.11
CA LEU A 108 -11.12 16.83 -1.56
C LEU A 108 -11.52 16.82 -0.09
N ARG A 109 -12.52 16.02 0.31
CA ARG A 109 -12.93 15.85 1.71
C ARG A 109 -11.76 15.40 2.58
N MET A 110 -11.00 14.40 2.12
CA MET A 110 -9.80 13.93 2.83
C MET A 110 -8.77 15.06 2.98
N LYS A 111 -8.50 15.80 1.90
CA LYS A 111 -7.54 16.91 1.90
C LYS A 111 -7.98 18.03 2.87
N PHE A 112 -9.28 18.36 2.92
CA PHE A 112 -9.82 19.33 3.88
C PHE A 112 -9.69 18.83 5.33
N LYS A 113 -10.08 17.58 5.61
CA LYS A 113 -9.93 16.97 6.94
C LYS A 113 -8.47 16.97 7.43
N LEU A 114 -7.51 16.83 6.51
CA LEU A 114 -6.08 16.86 6.81
C LEU A 114 -5.48 18.30 6.89
N GLY A 115 -6.28 19.34 6.71
CA GLY A 115 -5.81 20.73 6.77
C GLY A 115 -4.86 21.12 5.63
N LEU A 116 -4.91 20.43 4.48
CA LEU A 116 -3.98 20.70 3.39
C LEU A 116 -4.22 22.05 2.70
N PHE A 117 -5.41 22.65 2.89
CA PHE A 117 -5.77 23.94 2.34
C PHE A 117 -5.44 25.12 3.29
N ASP A 118 -4.99 24.85 4.52
CA ASP A 118 -4.65 25.89 5.52
C ASP A 118 -3.32 26.58 5.23
N ARG A 119 -2.68 26.24 4.12
CA ARG A 119 -1.40 26.81 3.61
C ARG A 119 -0.23 26.74 4.60
N ILE A 120 -0.32 25.93 5.63
CA ILE A 120 0.79 25.68 6.54
C ILE A 120 1.82 24.83 5.81
N ARG A 121 3.04 25.38 5.66
CA ARG A 121 4.14 24.65 5.00
C ARG A 121 4.46 23.34 5.75
N PRO A 122 4.88 22.27 5.04
CA PRO A 122 5.27 21.03 5.70
C PRO A 122 6.31 21.22 6.81
N SER A 123 7.28 22.12 6.63
CA SER A 123 8.28 22.49 7.63
C SER A 123 7.70 23.16 8.89
N GLU A 124 6.56 23.80 8.77
CA GLU A 124 5.86 24.45 9.90
C GLU A 124 4.91 23.46 10.60
N ARG A 125 4.38 22.46 9.87
CA ARG A 125 3.61 21.36 10.45
C ARG A 125 4.49 20.41 11.26
N ALA A 126 5.72 20.21 10.81
CA ALA A 126 6.73 19.38 11.45
C ALA A 126 7.39 20.06 12.67
N ARG A 127 6.73 20.98 13.34
CA ARG A 127 7.16 21.49 14.66
C ARG A 127 7.01 20.46 15.80
N THR A 128 6.92 19.22 15.51
CA THR A 128 7.48 18.22 16.37
C THR A 128 8.98 18.42 16.30
N VAL A 129 9.53 19.16 17.27
CA VAL A 129 10.92 18.98 17.69
C VAL A 129 11.13 17.47 17.67
N VAL A 130 11.88 17.00 16.66
CA VAL A 130 12.27 15.61 16.64
C VAL A 130 13.21 15.47 17.84
N PRO A 131 12.74 14.88 18.97
CA PRO A 131 13.61 14.74 20.14
C PRO A 131 14.83 13.98 19.67
N ASP A 132 15.94 14.07 20.40
CA ASP A 132 17.09 13.22 20.11
C ASP A 132 16.63 11.79 19.87
N LEU A 133 16.64 11.41 18.58
CA LEU A 133 16.09 10.10 18.15
C LEU A 133 16.98 8.93 18.57
N THR A 134 18.13 9.19 19.18
CA THR A 134 19.11 8.15 19.53
C THR A 134 18.51 7.15 20.52
N GLU A 135 17.88 7.64 21.58
CA GLU A 135 17.22 6.74 22.56
C GLU A 135 16.01 6.03 21.93
N THR A 136 15.20 6.74 21.17
CA THR A 136 14.05 6.17 20.46
C THR A 136 14.47 5.13 19.43
N ARG A 137 15.54 5.38 18.66
CA ARG A 137 16.12 4.42 17.72
C ARG A 137 16.62 3.16 18.42
N ASN A 138 17.29 3.30 19.55
CA ASN A 138 17.76 2.16 20.33
C ASN A 138 16.59 1.32 20.87
N LYS A 139 15.56 1.95 21.42
CA LYS A 139 14.35 1.26 21.87
C LYS A 139 13.64 0.53 20.72
N ASN A 140 13.48 1.21 19.58
CA ASN A 140 12.86 0.61 18.39
C ASN A 140 13.68 -0.56 17.84
N ARG A 141 15.01 -0.47 17.87
CA ARG A 141 15.90 -1.56 17.43
C ARG A 141 15.76 -2.79 18.34
N ILE A 142 15.69 -2.59 19.66
CA ILE A 142 15.45 -3.68 20.61
C ILE A 142 14.09 -4.34 20.34
N LEU A 143 13.05 -3.54 20.18
CA LEU A 143 11.70 -4.03 19.89
C LEU A 143 11.64 -4.78 18.55
N ALA A 144 12.26 -4.24 17.49
CA ALA A 144 12.32 -4.90 16.19
C ALA A 144 13.03 -6.26 16.27
N ARG A 145 14.16 -6.34 16.99
CA ARG A 145 14.87 -7.62 17.19
C ARG A 145 14.04 -8.62 17.99
N GLU A 146 13.29 -8.16 18.96
CA GLU A 146 12.38 -9.02 19.72
C GLU A 146 11.23 -9.52 18.87
N ALA A 147 10.62 -8.67 18.07
CA ALA A 147 9.59 -9.07 17.13
C ALA A 147 10.08 -10.15 16.14
N VAL A 148 11.30 -10.00 15.61
CA VAL A 148 11.92 -11.04 14.77
C VAL A 148 12.10 -12.34 15.53
N ARG A 149 12.63 -12.32 16.75
CA ARG A 149 12.81 -13.54 17.55
C ARG A 149 11.49 -14.28 17.79
N GLN A 150 10.44 -13.54 18.10
CA GLN A 150 9.12 -14.12 18.36
C GLN A 150 8.40 -14.58 17.08
N SER A 151 8.79 -14.09 15.91
CA SER A 151 8.22 -14.51 14.63
C SER A 151 8.88 -15.77 14.04
N LEU A 152 10.05 -16.17 14.55
CA LEU A 152 10.76 -17.35 14.06
C LEU A 152 10.06 -18.64 14.52
N VAL A 153 9.87 -19.56 13.57
CA VAL A 153 9.29 -20.88 13.83
C VAL A 153 10.35 -21.95 13.55
N LEU A 154 10.74 -22.70 14.59
CA LEU A 154 11.68 -23.79 14.46
C LEU A 154 10.96 -25.03 13.92
N LEU A 155 11.06 -25.26 12.61
CA LEU A 155 10.38 -26.37 11.95
C LEU A 155 11.06 -27.72 12.18
N ARG A 156 12.41 -27.73 12.31
CA ARG A 156 13.19 -28.97 12.51
C ARG A 156 14.50 -28.67 13.19
N ASN A 157 14.84 -29.44 14.20
CA ASN A 157 16.14 -29.47 14.87
C ASN A 157 16.43 -30.87 15.45
N SER A 158 16.28 -31.91 14.61
CA SER A 158 16.30 -33.31 15.06
C SER A 158 17.61 -33.73 15.69
N GLU A 159 18.73 -33.12 15.27
CA GLU A 159 20.06 -33.45 15.73
C GLU A 159 20.59 -32.44 16.77
N GLY A 160 19.75 -31.53 17.22
CA GLY A 160 20.13 -30.52 18.22
C GLY A 160 21.24 -29.56 17.76
N VAL A 161 21.31 -29.28 16.46
CA VAL A 161 22.30 -28.34 15.89
C VAL A 161 22.14 -26.92 16.44
N LEU A 162 20.92 -26.55 16.72
CA LEU A 162 20.59 -25.25 17.34
C LEU A 162 20.39 -25.42 18.86
N PRO A 163 20.88 -24.49 19.68
CA PRO A 163 21.67 -23.30 19.35
C PRO A 163 23.11 -23.63 18.92
N ILE A 164 23.61 -22.89 17.92
CA ILE A 164 24.99 -23.03 17.44
C ILE A 164 25.95 -22.54 18.53
N ASP A 165 27.02 -23.32 18.83
CA ASP A 165 28.10 -22.84 19.69
C ASP A 165 28.88 -21.72 18.97
N PRO A 166 28.98 -20.50 19.55
CA PRO A 166 29.70 -19.39 18.94
C PRO A 166 31.19 -19.65 18.66
N ARG A 167 31.76 -20.71 19.26
CA ARG A 167 33.17 -21.11 19.07
C ARG A 167 33.37 -21.98 17.83
N GLN A 168 32.30 -22.47 17.22
CA GLN A 168 32.38 -23.29 16.00
C GLN A 168 32.68 -22.44 14.78
N HIS A 169 33.39 -23.05 13.83
CA HIS A 169 33.55 -22.44 12.48
C HIS A 169 32.29 -22.68 11.69
N ILE A 170 31.67 -21.57 11.22
CA ILE A 170 30.45 -21.61 10.47
C ILE A 170 30.76 -21.20 9.02
N LEU A 171 30.42 -22.04 8.06
CA LEU A 171 30.45 -21.69 6.65
C LEU A 171 29.08 -21.16 6.23
N VAL A 172 29.05 -19.93 5.74
CA VAL A 172 27.85 -19.32 5.16
C VAL A 172 27.98 -19.39 3.64
N ILE A 173 26.94 -19.91 2.97
CA ILE A 173 26.91 -20.08 1.51
C ILE A 173 25.71 -19.33 0.97
N GLY A 174 25.91 -18.62 -0.15
CA GLY A 174 24.88 -17.82 -0.83
C GLY A 174 25.04 -16.32 -0.58
N ASP A 175 24.02 -15.55 -0.85
CA ASP A 175 24.00 -14.08 -0.75
C ASP A 175 23.71 -13.58 0.70
N ALA A 176 24.11 -14.33 1.70
CA ALA A 176 23.79 -14.00 3.10
C ALA A 176 24.57 -12.81 3.67
N ASP A 177 25.58 -12.32 2.96
CA ASP A 177 26.32 -11.09 3.25
C ASP A 177 25.62 -9.83 2.73
N ASP A 178 24.67 -9.96 1.79
CA ASP A 178 23.83 -8.86 1.34
C ASP A 178 22.54 -8.82 2.16
N ILE A 179 22.52 -7.92 3.15
CA ILE A 179 21.36 -7.80 4.04
C ILE A 179 20.10 -7.31 3.31
N GLY A 180 20.25 -6.56 2.24
CA GLY A 180 19.13 -6.11 1.41
C GLY A 180 18.44 -7.27 0.72
N LYS A 181 19.20 -8.18 0.12
CA LYS A 181 18.67 -9.43 -0.47
C LYS A 181 18.12 -10.37 0.59
N ALA A 182 18.85 -10.56 1.69
CA ALA A 182 18.44 -11.43 2.80
C ALA A 182 17.15 -10.94 3.46
N ALA A 183 16.92 -9.64 3.55
CA ALA A 183 15.70 -9.04 4.10
C ALA A 183 14.51 -9.09 3.13
N GLY A 184 14.73 -9.41 1.85
CA GLY A 184 13.65 -9.63 0.88
C GLY A 184 13.03 -8.38 0.27
N GLY A 185 13.79 -7.32 0.06
CA GLY A 185 13.32 -6.08 -0.54
C GLY A 185 12.63 -5.12 0.45
N TRP A 186 12.22 -3.94 -0.05
CA TRP A 186 11.67 -2.86 0.76
C TRP A 186 12.59 -2.35 1.88
N THR A 187 13.91 -2.53 1.69
CA THR A 187 14.95 -1.96 2.55
C THR A 187 15.34 -0.58 2.03
N LEU A 188 16.58 -0.37 1.57
CA LEU A 188 16.96 0.89 0.90
C LEU A 188 16.49 0.94 -0.55
N SER A 189 16.25 -0.19 -1.17
CA SER A 189 15.71 -0.29 -2.52
C SER A 189 14.51 -1.24 -2.59
N TRP A 190 13.73 -1.14 -3.66
CA TRP A 190 12.56 -1.99 -3.92
C TRP A 190 12.85 -3.49 -3.84
N GLN A 191 13.94 -3.92 -4.43
CA GLN A 191 14.28 -5.35 -4.54
C GLN A 191 15.28 -5.82 -3.48
N GLY A 192 15.75 -4.92 -2.62
CA GLY A 192 16.86 -5.16 -1.73
C GLY A 192 18.15 -5.30 -2.52
N THR A 193 18.99 -4.30 -2.46
CA THR A 193 20.34 -4.31 -3.02
C THR A 193 21.33 -3.92 -1.94
N GLU A 194 22.61 -4.03 -2.24
CA GLU A 194 23.73 -3.72 -1.38
C GLU A 194 23.45 -2.55 -0.42
N ASN A 195 23.62 -2.80 0.86
CA ASN A 195 23.50 -1.82 1.95
C ASN A 195 24.85 -1.66 2.64
#